data_6471e2ee9c6abf56b0c756b124998995
#
_entry.id   6471e2ee9c6abf56b0c756b124998995
#
_cell.length_a   1.000
_cell.length_b   1.000
_cell.length_c   1.000
_cell.angle_alpha   90.00
_cell.angle_beta   90.00
_cell.angle_gamma   90.00
#
_symmetry.space_group_name_H-M   'P 1'
#
loop_
_entity.id
_entity.type
_entity.pdbx_description
1 polymer ?
#
loop_
_entity_poly.entity_id
_entity_poly.type
_entity_poly.pdbx_seq_one_letter_code
_entity_poly.pdbx_strand_id
1 'polypeptide(L)'
;MSKKVSILVGSLRKGSFARKVAQNVIPMFPEGYEARIVEIGHLPLYNFDYDDPAETDFPTPESYTAFRETIKASDGVLFVTSENNRTVPACLKNAVDIGSKPNADVAWKNTPAGIISHSVGKMGGYSSQKNLRLALSYFNMPLTGQPEAFLGNSPILFDDNGNLIESARGFVQGYIDQLVALIEKNPK
;
A
#
# COMPACT_ATOMS: atom_id res chain seq x y z
N MET A 1 14.96 -17.27 -5.78
CA MET A 1 14.43 -16.01 -6.38
C MET A 1 14.10 -15.07 -5.25
N SER A 2 14.33 -13.75 -5.42
CA SER A 2 13.94 -12.76 -4.42
C SER A 2 12.43 -12.60 -4.37
N LYS A 3 11.88 -12.42 -3.15
CA LYS A 3 10.45 -12.10 -2.96
C LYS A 3 10.19 -10.64 -3.25
N LYS A 4 9.13 -10.35 -3.96
CA LYS A 4 8.76 -8.99 -4.41
C LYS A 4 7.71 -8.38 -3.50
N VAL A 5 7.97 -7.17 -3.02
CA VAL A 5 7.01 -6.40 -2.23
C VAL A 5 6.67 -5.09 -2.94
N SER A 6 5.41 -4.94 -3.32
CA SER A 6 4.90 -3.69 -3.89
C SER A 6 4.47 -2.73 -2.79
N ILE A 7 5.03 -1.51 -2.78
CA ILE A 7 4.67 -0.46 -1.83
C ILE A 7 3.79 0.57 -2.53
N LEU A 8 2.57 0.77 -2.01
CA LEU A 8 1.60 1.73 -2.52
C LEU A 8 1.52 2.95 -1.60
N VAL A 9 1.73 4.14 -2.15
CA VAL A 9 1.79 5.37 -1.38
C VAL A 9 0.51 6.18 -1.55
N GLY A 10 -0.25 6.34 -0.46
CA GLY A 10 -1.52 7.08 -0.43
C GLY A 10 -1.36 8.60 -0.43
N SER A 11 -0.47 9.13 -1.25
CA SER A 11 -0.28 10.58 -1.41
C SER A 11 0.49 10.89 -2.69
N LEU A 12 -0.04 11.81 -3.50
CA LEU A 12 0.61 12.29 -4.72
C LEU A 12 1.44 13.58 -4.50
N ARG A 13 1.49 14.10 -3.28
CA ARG A 13 2.27 15.31 -2.97
C ARG A 13 3.75 15.07 -3.16
N LYS A 14 4.46 16.03 -3.79
CA LYS A 14 5.93 15.97 -3.99
C LYS A 14 6.70 15.83 -2.66
N GLY A 15 6.28 16.54 -1.60
CA GLY A 15 6.87 16.46 -0.25
C GLY A 15 6.08 15.56 0.71
N SER A 16 5.55 14.43 0.22
CA SER A 16 4.69 13.54 1.00
C SER A 16 5.44 12.83 2.13
N PHE A 17 4.93 12.91 3.36
CA PHE A 17 5.42 12.09 4.48
C PHE A 17 5.18 10.60 4.24
N ALA A 18 4.06 10.21 3.60
CA ALA A 18 3.84 8.82 3.22
C ALA A 18 4.95 8.30 2.31
N ARG A 19 5.40 9.10 1.32
CA ARG A 19 6.53 8.74 0.46
C ARG A 19 7.84 8.64 1.23
N LYS A 20 8.10 9.56 2.16
CA LYS A 20 9.27 9.46 3.03
C LYS A 20 9.26 8.18 3.87
N VAL A 21 8.11 7.82 4.47
CA VAL A 21 7.96 6.52 5.17
C VAL A 21 8.27 5.38 4.21
N ALA A 22 7.65 5.36 3.02
CA ALA A 22 7.85 4.30 2.03
C ALA A 22 9.34 4.16 1.63
N GLN A 23 10.05 5.26 1.42
CA GLN A 23 11.49 5.25 1.11
C GLN A 23 12.33 4.70 2.27
N ASN A 24 11.96 5.01 3.51
CA ASN A 24 12.68 4.54 4.70
C ASN A 24 12.44 3.04 4.97
N VAL A 25 11.30 2.49 4.60
CA VAL A 25 11.01 1.06 4.84
C VAL A 25 11.63 0.13 3.79
N ILE A 26 11.96 0.61 2.59
CA ILE A 26 12.59 -0.21 1.56
C ILE A 26 13.85 -0.94 2.09
N PRO A 27 14.84 -0.25 2.71
CA PRO A 27 16.03 -0.91 3.23
C PRO A 27 15.81 -1.72 4.51
N MET A 28 14.59 -1.74 5.07
CA MET A 28 14.24 -2.53 6.26
C MET A 28 13.85 -3.97 5.92
N PHE A 29 13.58 -4.27 4.66
CA PHE A 29 13.33 -5.65 4.24
C PHE A 29 14.64 -6.46 4.25
N PRO A 30 14.61 -7.73 4.68
CA PRO A 30 15.81 -8.57 4.77
C PRO A 30 16.35 -8.96 3.39
N GLU A 31 17.56 -9.51 3.39
CA GLU A 31 18.13 -10.13 2.19
C GLU A 31 17.15 -11.16 1.60
N GLY A 32 17.09 -11.23 0.28
CA GLY A 32 16.11 -12.06 -0.44
C GLY A 32 14.76 -11.37 -0.72
N TYR A 33 14.61 -10.12 -0.29
CA TYR A 33 13.42 -9.31 -0.62
C TYR A 33 13.77 -8.14 -1.54
N GLU A 34 12.88 -7.87 -2.50
CA GLU A 34 12.93 -6.70 -3.37
C GLU A 34 11.66 -5.86 -3.15
N ALA A 35 11.78 -4.82 -2.33
CA ALA A 35 10.68 -3.88 -2.07
C ALA A 35 10.80 -2.65 -2.96
N ARG A 36 9.71 -2.25 -3.61
CA ARG A 36 9.68 -1.06 -4.48
C ARG A 36 8.37 -0.30 -4.40
N ILE A 37 8.45 1.02 -4.57
CA ILE A 37 7.25 1.86 -4.72
C ILE A 37 6.65 1.62 -6.11
N VAL A 38 5.34 1.34 -6.14
CA VAL A 38 4.54 1.27 -7.36
C VAL A 38 3.80 2.60 -7.51
N GLU A 39 4.07 3.31 -8.57
CA GLU A 39 3.44 4.62 -8.81
C GLU A 39 1.98 4.46 -9.23
N ILE A 40 1.10 5.23 -8.58
CA ILE A 40 -0.36 5.16 -8.80
C ILE A 40 -0.94 6.49 -9.29
N GLY A 41 -0.13 7.54 -9.39
CA GLY A 41 -0.60 8.89 -9.75
C GLY A 41 -1.03 9.05 -11.20
N HIS A 42 -0.62 8.15 -12.07
CA HIS A 42 -0.97 8.15 -13.49
C HIS A 42 -2.18 7.28 -13.84
N LEU A 43 -2.73 6.56 -12.85
CA LEU A 43 -3.89 5.69 -13.05
C LEU A 43 -5.14 6.54 -13.26
N PRO A 44 -5.85 6.43 -14.39
CA PRO A 44 -7.15 7.06 -14.57
C PRO A 44 -8.13 6.67 -13.46
N LEU A 45 -9.15 7.48 -13.21
CA LEU A 45 -10.20 7.09 -12.26
C LEU A 45 -10.90 5.82 -12.75
N TYR A 46 -11.09 4.89 -11.81
CA TYR A 46 -11.74 3.64 -12.09
C TYR A 46 -13.18 3.87 -12.61
N ASN A 47 -13.45 3.23 -13.74
CA ASN A 47 -14.80 3.08 -14.30
C ASN A 47 -15.00 1.60 -14.64
N PHE A 48 -16.15 1.05 -14.23
CA PHE A 48 -16.50 -0.36 -14.48
C PHE A 48 -16.56 -0.70 -15.97
N ASP A 49 -16.96 0.25 -16.82
CA ASP A 49 -17.07 0.06 -18.27
C ASP A 49 -15.75 -0.40 -18.90
N TYR A 50 -14.60 -0.01 -18.33
CA TYR A 50 -13.28 -0.49 -18.77
C TYR A 50 -13.06 -2.01 -18.59
N ASP A 51 -13.87 -2.66 -17.76
CA ASP A 51 -13.79 -4.08 -17.47
C ASP A 51 -15.06 -4.84 -17.92
N ASP A 52 -16.02 -4.16 -18.55
CA ASP A 52 -17.22 -4.76 -19.12
C ASP A 52 -16.94 -5.18 -20.59
N PRO A 53 -16.94 -6.48 -20.89
CA PRO A 53 -16.70 -6.94 -22.27
C PRO A 53 -17.79 -6.55 -23.28
N ALA A 54 -18.94 -6.05 -22.79
CA ALA A 54 -20.00 -5.54 -23.67
C ALA A 54 -19.75 -4.08 -24.09
N GLU A 55 -18.89 -3.35 -23.39
CA GLU A 55 -18.58 -1.94 -23.63
C GLU A 55 -17.33 -1.79 -24.53
N THR A 56 -17.54 -1.76 -25.84
CA THR A 56 -16.43 -1.68 -26.82
C THR A 56 -15.80 -0.28 -26.92
N ASP A 57 -16.51 0.77 -26.51
CA ASP A 57 -16.04 2.15 -26.55
C ASP A 57 -15.12 2.52 -25.38
N PHE A 58 -15.01 1.62 -24.39
CA PHE A 58 -14.21 1.79 -23.17
C PHE A 58 -13.13 0.70 -23.05
N PRO A 59 -12.09 0.69 -23.90
CA PRO A 59 -11.04 -0.31 -23.78
C PRO A 59 -10.32 -0.18 -22.44
N THR A 60 -9.99 -1.29 -21.81
CA THR A 60 -9.22 -1.32 -20.56
C THR A 60 -7.90 -0.55 -20.73
N PRO A 61 -7.62 0.50 -19.93
CA PRO A 61 -6.37 1.23 -20.01
C PRO A 61 -5.15 0.32 -19.80
N GLU A 62 -4.11 0.49 -20.61
CA GLU A 62 -2.85 -0.26 -20.45
C GLU A 62 -2.25 -0.10 -19.04
N SER A 63 -2.40 1.08 -18.44
CA SER A 63 -1.95 1.34 -17.07
C SER A 63 -2.66 0.47 -16.02
N TYR A 64 -3.93 0.09 -16.24
CA TYR A 64 -4.65 -0.84 -15.37
C TYR A 64 -4.07 -2.24 -15.49
N THR A 65 -3.85 -2.71 -16.70
CA THR A 65 -3.26 -4.02 -16.97
C THR A 65 -1.86 -4.12 -16.34
N ALA A 66 -1.00 -3.15 -16.60
CA ALA A 66 0.36 -3.12 -16.05
C ALA A 66 0.37 -3.05 -14.50
N PHE A 67 -0.54 -2.27 -13.91
CA PHE A 67 -0.69 -2.20 -12.46
C PHE A 67 -1.15 -3.54 -11.87
N ARG A 68 -2.21 -4.14 -12.43
CA ARG A 68 -2.74 -5.44 -11.99
C ARG A 68 -1.68 -6.54 -12.06
N GLU A 69 -0.94 -6.63 -13.16
CA GLU A 69 0.15 -7.60 -13.32
C GLU A 69 1.28 -7.38 -12.30
N THR A 70 1.61 -6.12 -12.01
CA THR A 70 2.60 -5.79 -10.98
C THR A 70 2.17 -6.30 -9.60
N ILE A 71 0.90 -6.11 -9.24
CA ILE A 71 0.36 -6.59 -7.95
C ILE A 71 0.30 -8.12 -7.90
N LYS A 72 -0.17 -8.76 -8.96
CA LYS A 72 -0.19 -10.23 -9.06
C LYS A 72 1.18 -10.86 -8.94
N ALA A 73 2.20 -10.21 -9.49
CA ALA A 73 3.59 -10.67 -9.42
C ALA A 73 4.26 -10.42 -8.07
N SER A 74 3.59 -9.75 -7.13
CA SER A 74 4.12 -9.43 -5.82
C SER A 74 3.80 -10.53 -4.81
N ASP A 75 4.78 -10.92 -4.00
CA ASP A 75 4.61 -11.86 -2.87
C ASP A 75 3.93 -11.19 -1.67
N GLY A 76 4.01 -9.86 -1.59
CA GLY A 76 3.35 -9.07 -0.56
C GLY A 76 3.12 -7.62 -1.00
N VAL A 77 2.23 -6.93 -0.29
CA VAL A 77 1.93 -5.51 -0.52
C VAL A 77 2.04 -4.73 0.78
N LEU A 78 2.69 -3.57 0.73
CA LEU A 78 2.69 -2.61 1.82
C LEU A 78 1.95 -1.34 1.39
N PHE A 79 0.87 -1.03 2.08
CA PHE A 79 0.17 0.24 1.91
C PHE A 79 0.72 1.26 2.91
N VAL A 80 1.21 2.40 2.41
CA VAL A 80 1.63 3.54 3.24
C VAL A 80 0.66 4.68 2.98
N THR A 81 -0.30 4.87 3.88
CA THR A 81 -1.41 5.80 3.66
C THR A 81 -1.33 7.05 4.53
N SER A 82 -1.62 8.20 3.94
CA SER A 82 -2.05 9.38 4.69
C SER A 82 -3.54 9.30 5.00
N GLU A 83 -4.07 10.29 5.73
CA GLU A 83 -5.49 10.43 5.99
C GLU A 83 -6.02 11.72 5.35
N ASN A 84 -7.04 11.61 4.52
CA ASN A 84 -7.77 12.73 3.94
C ASN A 84 -9.23 12.67 4.39
N ASN A 85 -9.69 13.73 5.09
CA ASN A 85 -11.08 13.82 5.51
C ASN A 85 -11.60 12.56 6.22
N ARG A 86 -10.80 12.02 7.16
CA ARG A 86 -11.12 10.81 7.94
C ARG A 86 -11.18 9.51 7.14
N THR A 87 -10.61 9.45 5.94
CA THR A 87 -10.65 8.24 5.13
C THR A 87 -9.39 8.07 4.26
N VAL A 88 -9.41 7.02 3.43
CA VAL A 88 -8.35 6.68 2.48
C VAL A 88 -8.24 7.77 1.42
N PRO A 89 -7.03 8.24 1.07
CA PRO A 89 -6.83 9.17 -0.04
C PRO A 89 -7.38 8.61 -1.35
N ALA A 90 -8.00 9.49 -2.16
CA ALA A 90 -8.65 9.11 -3.42
C ALA A 90 -7.73 8.31 -4.35
N CYS A 91 -6.46 8.71 -4.49
CA CYS A 91 -5.50 8.00 -5.34
C CYS A 91 -5.26 6.54 -4.90
N LEU A 92 -5.21 6.29 -3.58
CA LEU A 92 -5.01 4.94 -3.06
C LEU A 92 -6.29 4.11 -3.18
N LYS A 93 -7.47 4.72 -2.89
CA LYS A 93 -8.75 4.03 -3.09
C LYS A 93 -8.96 3.66 -4.55
N ASN A 94 -8.60 4.56 -5.49
CA ASN A 94 -8.64 4.30 -6.93
C ASN A 94 -7.78 3.07 -7.31
N ALA A 95 -6.56 3.00 -6.80
CA ALA A 95 -5.69 1.84 -7.03
C ALA A 95 -6.30 0.54 -6.48
N VAL A 96 -6.95 0.59 -5.30
CA VAL A 96 -7.66 -0.56 -4.73
C VAL A 96 -8.80 -0.99 -5.64
N ASP A 97 -9.58 -0.06 -6.17
CA ASP A 97 -10.70 -0.35 -7.07
C ASP A 97 -10.22 -0.95 -8.40
N ILE A 98 -9.17 -0.40 -9.00
CA ILE A 98 -8.57 -0.93 -10.23
C ILE A 98 -8.11 -2.38 -10.05
N GLY A 99 -7.41 -2.68 -8.95
CA GLY A 99 -6.92 -4.04 -8.68
C GLY A 99 -8.02 -5.04 -8.26
N SER A 100 -9.24 -4.55 -7.99
CA SER A 100 -10.39 -5.37 -7.61
C SER A 100 -11.08 -6.03 -8.81
N LYS A 101 -10.71 -5.68 -10.03
CA LYS A 101 -11.34 -6.11 -11.26
C LYS A 101 -10.29 -6.64 -12.26
N PRO A 102 -10.73 -7.43 -13.25
CA PRO A 102 -12.06 -8.06 -13.37
C PRO A 102 -12.32 -9.08 -12.26
N ASN A 103 -13.60 -9.39 -11.99
CA ASN A 103 -13.98 -10.30 -10.90
C ASN A 103 -13.35 -11.70 -11.00
N ALA A 104 -13.11 -12.19 -12.21
CA ALA A 104 -12.48 -13.48 -12.44
C ALA A 104 -10.97 -13.49 -12.11
N ASP A 105 -10.33 -12.31 -12.04
CA ASP A 105 -8.87 -12.17 -11.94
C ASP A 105 -8.46 -10.99 -11.05
N VAL A 106 -8.95 -10.99 -9.81
CA VAL A 106 -8.68 -9.96 -8.82
C VAL A 106 -7.22 -9.97 -8.38
N ALA A 107 -6.51 -8.86 -8.59
CA ALA A 107 -5.08 -8.76 -8.30
C ALA A 107 -4.74 -8.88 -6.80
N TRP A 108 -5.65 -8.47 -5.92
CA TRP A 108 -5.46 -8.48 -4.46
C TRP A 108 -5.63 -9.85 -3.81
N LYS A 109 -6.32 -10.77 -4.49
CA LYS A 109 -6.78 -12.03 -3.87
C LYS A 109 -5.63 -12.81 -3.23
N ASN A 110 -5.80 -13.12 -1.94
CA ASN A 110 -4.86 -13.91 -1.13
C ASN A 110 -3.44 -13.30 -1.00
N THR A 111 -3.20 -12.07 -1.46
CA THR A 111 -1.88 -11.42 -1.33
C THR A 111 -1.70 -10.90 0.09
N PRO A 112 -0.65 -11.33 0.83
CA PRO A 112 -0.36 -10.80 2.16
C PRO A 112 -0.10 -9.29 2.13
N ALA A 113 -0.64 -8.56 3.11
CA ALA A 113 -0.45 -7.12 3.12
C ALA A 113 -0.25 -6.53 4.53
N GLY A 114 0.52 -5.43 4.55
CA GLY A 114 0.67 -4.54 5.70
C GLY A 114 0.11 -3.15 5.41
N ILE A 115 -0.24 -2.42 6.47
CA ILE A 115 -0.71 -1.04 6.38
C ILE A 115 0.01 -0.19 7.41
N ILE A 116 0.78 0.80 6.95
CA ILE A 116 1.32 1.87 7.78
C ILE A 116 0.54 3.14 7.45
N SER A 117 -0.08 3.75 8.45
CA SER A 117 -0.73 5.04 8.28
C SER A 117 0.02 6.15 8.99
N HIS A 118 -0.17 7.38 8.52
CA HIS A 118 0.41 8.54 9.15
C HIS A 118 -0.51 9.75 9.09
N SER A 119 -0.31 10.69 10.00
CA SER A 119 -0.89 12.03 9.92
C SER A 119 0.00 13.06 10.63
N VAL A 120 -0.22 14.34 10.31
CA VAL A 120 0.44 15.44 11.02
C VAL A 120 -0.06 15.58 12.45
N GLY A 121 -1.25 15.10 12.75
CA GLY A 121 -1.80 15.04 14.11
C GLY A 121 -1.43 13.73 14.83
N LYS A 122 -1.79 13.67 16.13
CA LYS A 122 -1.44 12.54 17.01
C LYS A 122 -2.06 11.20 16.60
N MET A 123 -3.22 11.21 15.90
CA MET A 123 -3.98 10.00 15.57
C MET A 123 -3.31 9.10 14.52
N GLY A 124 -2.25 9.57 13.86
CA GLY A 124 -1.45 8.74 12.96
C GLY A 124 -2.20 8.15 11.77
N GLY A 125 -3.31 8.77 11.34
CA GLY A 125 -4.10 8.25 10.21
C GLY A 125 -4.99 7.06 10.57
N TYR A 126 -5.43 6.96 11.82
CA TYR A 126 -6.24 5.86 12.33
C TYR A 126 -7.47 5.56 11.45
N SER A 127 -8.26 6.58 11.11
CA SER A 127 -9.49 6.38 10.34
C SER A 127 -9.20 5.86 8.92
N SER A 128 -8.16 6.41 8.27
CA SER A 128 -7.72 5.94 6.96
C SER A 128 -7.29 4.47 7.00
N GLN A 129 -6.49 4.09 8.00
CA GLN A 129 -6.05 2.70 8.15
C GLN A 129 -7.24 1.75 8.37
N LYS A 130 -8.20 2.10 9.24
CA LYS A 130 -9.37 1.26 9.50
C LYS A 130 -10.26 1.12 8.26
N ASN A 131 -10.49 2.21 7.53
CA ASN A 131 -11.25 2.17 6.29
C ASN A 131 -10.54 1.36 5.20
N LEU A 132 -9.22 1.48 5.09
CA LEU A 132 -8.44 0.67 4.14
C LEU A 132 -8.49 -0.81 4.50
N ARG A 133 -8.32 -1.15 5.78
CA ARG A 133 -8.42 -2.53 6.28
C ARG A 133 -9.79 -3.13 5.96
N LEU A 134 -10.86 -2.37 6.15
CA LEU A 134 -12.22 -2.79 5.79
C LEU A 134 -12.33 -3.06 4.28
N ALA A 135 -11.83 -2.17 3.42
CA ALA A 135 -11.86 -2.37 1.98
C ALA A 135 -11.06 -3.62 1.54
N LEU A 136 -9.87 -3.83 2.11
CA LEU A 136 -9.00 -4.97 1.78
C LEU A 136 -9.54 -6.30 2.28
N SER A 137 -10.35 -6.32 3.34
CA SER A 137 -10.96 -7.56 3.85
C SER A 137 -11.88 -8.24 2.83
N TYR A 138 -12.43 -7.47 1.88
CA TYR A 138 -13.26 -8.00 0.79
C TYR A 138 -12.50 -8.96 -0.14
N PHE A 139 -11.17 -8.83 -0.25
CA PHE A 139 -10.35 -9.60 -1.17
C PHE A 139 -9.69 -10.84 -0.54
N ASN A 140 -10.06 -11.16 0.69
CA ASN A 140 -9.45 -12.27 1.43
C ASN A 140 -7.91 -12.13 1.54
N MET A 141 -7.42 -10.89 1.66
CA MET A 141 -6.01 -10.63 1.88
C MET A 141 -5.63 -10.96 3.32
N PRO A 142 -4.60 -11.78 3.57
CA PRO A 142 -4.00 -11.87 4.89
C PRO A 142 -3.43 -10.50 5.28
N LEU A 143 -3.89 -9.91 6.38
CA LEU A 143 -3.43 -8.61 6.85
C LEU A 143 -2.63 -8.73 8.14
N THR A 144 -1.54 -7.93 8.28
CA THR A 144 -0.84 -7.82 9.56
C THR A 144 -1.82 -7.43 10.67
N GLY A 145 -1.77 -8.14 11.79
CA GLY A 145 -2.61 -7.87 12.95
C GLY A 145 -1.99 -6.81 13.87
N GLN A 146 -1.33 -7.25 14.92
CA GLN A 146 -0.59 -6.39 15.85
C GLN A 146 0.93 -6.52 15.63
N PRO A 147 1.68 -5.41 15.86
CA PRO A 147 1.20 -4.06 16.17
C PRO A 147 0.52 -3.39 14.97
N GLU A 148 -0.45 -2.50 15.22
CA GLU A 148 -0.95 -1.63 14.17
C GLU A 148 -0.04 -0.39 14.05
N ALA A 149 0.36 -0.02 12.84
CA ALA A 149 1.29 1.07 12.63
C ALA A 149 0.56 2.40 12.32
N PHE A 150 0.39 3.21 13.35
CA PHE A 150 -0.16 4.57 13.28
C PHE A 150 0.96 5.59 13.60
N LEU A 151 1.48 6.26 12.59
CA LEU A 151 2.56 7.23 12.75
C LEU A 151 2.00 8.65 12.91
N GLY A 152 1.76 9.06 14.15
CA GLY A 152 1.33 10.42 14.49
C GLY A 152 2.47 11.42 14.43
N ASN A 153 2.10 12.72 14.39
CA ASN A 153 3.05 13.83 14.39
C ASN A 153 4.13 13.72 13.30
N SER A 154 3.74 13.37 12.07
CA SER A 154 4.66 13.09 10.96
C SER A 154 5.80 14.09 10.76
N PRO A 155 5.65 15.42 10.99
CA PRO A 155 6.76 16.36 10.81
C PRO A 155 7.99 16.10 11.68
N ILE A 156 7.81 15.52 12.87
CA ILE A 156 8.91 15.25 13.80
C ILE A 156 9.43 13.81 13.76
N LEU A 157 8.93 12.99 12.85
CA LEU A 157 9.37 11.61 12.69
C LEU A 157 10.64 11.46 11.85
N PHE A 158 11.11 12.54 11.26
CA PHE A 158 12.25 12.50 10.34
C PHE A 158 13.34 13.49 10.77
N ASP A 159 14.59 13.07 10.60
CA ASP A 159 15.76 13.95 10.72
C ASP A 159 15.90 14.90 9.51
N ASP A 160 16.90 15.77 9.54
CA ASP A 160 17.18 16.74 8.47
C ASP A 160 17.52 16.06 7.13
N ASN A 161 17.96 14.81 7.14
CA ASN A 161 18.26 14.01 5.95
C ASN A 161 17.02 13.23 5.44
N GLY A 162 15.89 13.33 6.14
CA GLY A 162 14.66 12.62 5.79
C GLY A 162 14.61 11.17 6.23
N ASN A 163 15.51 10.73 7.11
CA ASN A 163 15.46 9.41 7.71
C ASN A 163 14.55 9.40 8.94
N LEU A 164 13.88 8.27 9.17
CA LEU A 164 13.13 8.08 10.41
C LEU A 164 14.06 8.21 11.63
N ILE A 165 13.64 9.00 12.62
CA ILE A 165 14.34 9.08 13.90
C ILE A 165 14.33 7.71 14.60
N GLU A 166 15.32 7.48 15.47
CA GLU A 166 15.56 6.17 16.09
C GLU A 166 14.32 5.61 16.82
N SER A 167 13.59 6.47 17.55
CA SER A 167 12.37 6.07 18.26
C SER A 167 11.24 5.58 17.36
N ALA A 168 11.14 6.10 16.12
CA ALA A 168 10.16 5.65 15.13
C ALA A 168 10.68 4.44 14.33
N ARG A 169 11.97 4.43 14.03
CA ARG A 169 12.63 3.42 13.20
C ARG A 169 12.50 2.01 13.79
N GLY A 170 12.77 1.85 15.08
CA GLY A 170 12.68 0.54 15.76
C GLY A 170 11.25 -0.03 15.71
N PHE A 171 10.25 0.81 15.92
CA PHE A 171 8.85 0.40 15.81
C PHE A 171 8.47 0.00 14.37
N VAL A 172 8.88 0.80 13.39
CA VAL A 172 8.61 0.53 11.98
C VAL A 172 9.33 -0.73 11.51
N GLN A 173 10.59 -0.96 11.94
CA GLN A 173 11.31 -2.19 11.65
C GLN A 173 10.54 -3.42 12.18
N GLY A 174 10.11 -3.40 13.45
CA GLY A 174 9.31 -4.49 14.01
C GLY A 174 8.02 -4.75 13.24
N TYR A 175 7.40 -3.70 12.68
CA TYR A 175 6.24 -3.84 11.80
C TYR A 175 6.60 -4.52 10.47
N ILE A 176 7.70 -4.15 9.84
CA ILE A 176 8.18 -4.79 8.60
C ILE A 176 8.51 -6.26 8.85
N ASP A 177 9.14 -6.60 9.99
CA ASP A 177 9.42 -7.98 10.36
C ASP A 177 8.14 -8.83 10.48
N GLN A 178 7.04 -8.24 11.00
CA GLN A 178 5.73 -8.91 11.03
C GLN A 178 5.14 -9.10 9.63
N LEU A 179 5.30 -8.13 8.73
CA LEU A 179 4.86 -8.28 7.34
C LEU A 179 5.66 -9.37 6.63
N VAL A 180 6.98 -9.42 6.82
CA VAL A 180 7.85 -10.47 6.29
C VAL A 180 7.38 -11.84 6.80
N ALA A 181 7.15 -11.99 8.10
CA ALA A 181 6.64 -13.23 8.68
C ALA A 181 5.26 -13.64 8.11
N LEU A 182 4.40 -12.65 7.80
CA LEU A 182 3.12 -12.90 7.17
C LEU A 182 3.28 -13.41 5.73
N ILE A 183 4.19 -12.82 4.96
CA ILE A 183 4.50 -13.23 3.58
C ILE A 183 5.06 -14.67 3.58
N GLU A 184 5.96 -14.99 4.52
CA GLU A 184 6.53 -16.35 4.63
C GLU A 184 5.48 -17.43 4.95
N LYS A 185 4.45 -17.08 5.74
CA LYS A 185 3.35 -17.98 6.09
C LYS A 185 2.31 -18.16 4.99
N ASN A 186 2.30 -17.28 3.99
CA ASN A 186 1.33 -17.27 2.89
C ASN A 186 2.04 -17.20 1.54
N PRO A 187 2.84 -18.20 1.17
CA PRO A 187 3.53 -18.22 -0.11
C PRO A 187 2.53 -18.28 -1.27
N LYS A 188 2.82 -17.59 -2.37
CA LYS A 188 2.08 -17.71 -3.64
C LYS A 188 2.53 -18.92 -4.42
#